data_62c9fe9c2b7fb289cb2e8b8337f08208
#
_entry.id   62c9fe9c2b7fb289cb2e8b8337f08208
#
_cell.length_a   1.000
_cell.length_b   1.000
_cell.length_c   1.000
_cell.angle_alpha   90.00
_cell.angle_beta   90.00
_cell.angle_gamma   90.00
#
_symmetry.space_group_name_H-M   'P 1'
#
loop_
_entity.id
_entity.type
_entity.pdbx_description
1 polymer ?
#
loop_
_entity_poly.entity_id
_entity_poly.type
_entity_poly.pdbx_seq_one_letter_code
_entity_poly.pdbx_strand_id
1 'polypeptide(L)'
;MMALGMLLTVPCACTLIWVHSRIRTSAYESQSEGIHQLVESAVGILDFYGTQAASGKMSTEAAQQAAIQTIATLRFGHDNYFWITDLQPRMIMHPTNPSLTGKDLSQMADSEGRRFFSEMAEQCRSHGEGQVRYLWPRPGSDRPAPKISYVRLYRNWGWIVGAGVYVDDIEGGLATLPRGSRRTDCGSLFAFRDSVLLCGNAHRAANPNHHR
;
A
#
# COMPACT_ATOMS: atom_id res chain seq x y z
N MET A 1 -0.70 51.52 -7.37
CA MET A 1 -0.23 50.52 -6.39
C MET A 1 -1.00 49.20 -6.40
N MET A 2 -2.27 49.14 -6.82
CA MET A 2 -3.06 47.89 -6.87
C MET A 2 -2.57 46.88 -7.95
N ALA A 3 -2.06 47.33 -9.09
CA ALA A 3 -1.61 46.44 -10.18
C ALA A 3 -0.35 45.64 -9.85
N LEU A 4 0.56 46.15 -9.01
CA LEU A 4 1.81 45.48 -8.64
C LEU A 4 1.55 44.33 -7.64
N GLY A 5 0.53 44.44 -6.79
CA GLY A 5 0.12 43.40 -5.87
C GLY A 5 -0.47 42.19 -6.60
N MET A 6 -1.24 42.43 -7.67
CA MET A 6 -1.86 41.38 -8.46
C MET A 6 -0.81 40.56 -9.29
N LEU A 7 0.28 41.22 -9.68
CA LEU A 7 1.34 40.61 -10.48
C LEU A 7 2.15 39.54 -9.70
N LEU A 8 2.22 39.66 -8.36
CA LEU A 8 2.94 38.75 -7.49
C LEU A 8 2.03 37.66 -6.87
N THR A 9 0.75 37.94 -6.65
CA THR A 9 -0.18 37.01 -6.00
C THR A 9 -0.61 35.85 -6.92
N VAL A 10 -0.79 36.12 -8.22
CA VAL A 10 -1.21 35.09 -9.19
C VAL A 10 -0.13 34.01 -9.38
N PRO A 11 1.16 34.32 -9.64
CA PRO A 11 2.18 33.29 -9.75
C PRO A 11 2.40 32.54 -8.44
N CYS A 12 2.28 33.20 -7.29
CA CYS A 12 2.37 32.55 -5.99
C CYS A 12 1.24 31.53 -5.76
N ALA A 13 0.00 31.90 -6.12
CA ALA A 13 -1.15 30.98 -6.05
C ALA A 13 -0.99 29.79 -7.01
N CYS A 14 -0.53 30.03 -8.24
CA CYS A 14 -0.28 28.97 -9.22
C CYS A 14 0.82 28.01 -8.76
N THR A 15 1.90 28.50 -8.17
CA THR A 15 2.96 27.65 -7.62
C THR A 15 2.48 26.82 -6.43
N LEU A 16 1.67 27.39 -5.54
CA LEU A 16 1.09 26.66 -4.41
C LEU A 16 0.13 25.55 -4.87
N ILE A 17 -0.73 25.83 -5.85
CA ILE A 17 -1.63 24.84 -6.45
C ILE A 17 -0.81 23.74 -7.14
N TRP A 18 0.23 24.09 -7.90
CA TRP A 18 1.09 23.14 -8.57
C TRP A 18 1.84 22.25 -7.58
N VAL A 19 2.43 22.81 -6.53
CA VAL A 19 3.12 22.06 -5.46
C VAL A 19 2.13 21.13 -4.76
N HIS A 20 0.94 21.63 -4.42
CA HIS A 20 -0.09 20.81 -3.77
C HIS A 20 -0.51 19.62 -4.65
N SER A 21 -0.74 19.85 -5.95
CA SER A 21 -1.09 18.76 -6.87
C SER A 21 0.04 17.74 -7.00
N ARG A 22 1.30 18.17 -7.04
CA ARG A 22 2.48 17.29 -7.11
C ARG A 22 2.62 16.41 -5.86
N ILE A 23 2.43 16.99 -4.67
CA ILE A 23 2.49 16.24 -3.41
C ILE A 23 1.38 15.16 -3.39
N ARG A 24 0.15 15.51 -3.80
CA ARG A 24 -0.94 14.53 -3.89
C ARG A 24 -0.61 13.40 -4.87
N THR A 25 -0.19 13.72 -6.08
CA THR A 25 0.16 12.72 -7.09
C THR A 25 1.26 11.79 -6.57
N SER A 26 2.33 12.34 -5.99
CA SER A 26 3.44 11.54 -5.42
C SER A 26 2.98 10.62 -4.28
N ALA A 27 2.05 11.08 -3.42
CA ALA A 27 1.51 10.25 -2.36
C ALA A 27 0.67 9.08 -2.92
N TYR A 28 -0.13 9.31 -3.95
CA TYR A 28 -0.89 8.26 -4.62
C TYR A 28 0.02 7.24 -5.30
N GLU A 29 1.07 7.69 -6.00
CA GLU A 29 2.06 6.83 -6.66
C GLU A 29 2.80 5.98 -5.63
N SER A 30 3.26 6.57 -4.53
CA SER A 30 3.95 5.86 -3.44
C SER A 30 3.06 4.80 -2.78
N GLN A 31 1.78 5.09 -2.53
CA GLN A 31 0.85 4.13 -1.96
C GLN A 31 0.52 3.01 -2.95
N SER A 32 0.37 3.33 -4.23
CA SER A 32 0.15 2.35 -5.29
C SER A 32 1.32 1.37 -5.39
N GLU A 33 2.55 1.87 -5.37
CA GLU A 33 3.76 1.05 -5.35
C GLU A 33 3.84 0.19 -4.09
N GLY A 34 3.50 0.75 -2.93
CA GLY A 34 3.45 0.01 -1.67
C GLY A 34 2.46 -1.17 -1.72
N ILE A 35 1.26 -0.97 -2.29
CA ILE A 35 0.27 -2.05 -2.45
C ILE A 35 0.76 -3.11 -3.43
N HIS A 36 1.42 -2.71 -4.51
CA HIS A 36 2.02 -3.62 -5.48
C HIS A 36 2.99 -4.58 -4.79
N GLN A 37 3.96 -4.08 -4.02
CA GLN A 37 4.94 -4.88 -3.29
C GLN A 37 4.30 -5.81 -2.27
N LEU A 38 3.23 -5.37 -1.59
CA LEU A 38 2.46 -6.21 -0.68
C LEU A 38 1.77 -7.37 -1.40
N VAL A 39 1.16 -7.12 -2.56
CA VAL A 39 0.52 -8.16 -3.36
C VAL A 39 1.56 -9.14 -3.92
N GLU A 40 2.73 -8.66 -4.36
CA GLU A 40 3.85 -9.52 -4.75
C GLU A 40 4.27 -10.46 -3.62
N SER A 41 4.39 -9.93 -2.40
CA SER A 41 4.72 -10.73 -1.22
C SER A 41 3.65 -11.80 -0.93
N ALA A 42 2.38 -11.46 -1.09
CA ALA A 42 1.28 -12.42 -0.93
C ALA A 42 1.27 -13.49 -2.04
N VAL A 43 1.61 -13.13 -3.27
CA VAL A 43 1.81 -14.11 -4.37
C VAL A 43 2.99 -15.03 -4.05
N GLY A 44 4.06 -14.53 -3.42
CA GLY A 44 5.17 -15.36 -2.93
C GLY A 44 4.72 -16.43 -1.93
N ILE A 45 3.70 -16.16 -1.10
CA ILE A 45 3.09 -17.17 -0.22
C ILE A 45 2.39 -18.27 -1.04
N LEU A 46 1.62 -17.87 -2.07
CA LEU A 46 1.00 -18.85 -2.98
C LEU A 46 2.05 -19.72 -3.68
N ASP A 47 3.14 -19.11 -4.11
CA ASP A 47 4.24 -19.81 -4.79
C ASP A 47 4.95 -20.79 -3.87
N PHE A 48 5.18 -20.42 -2.61
CA PHE A 48 5.72 -21.31 -1.59
C PHE A 48 4.86 -22.57 -1.45
N TYR A 49 3.55 -22.43 -1.22
CA TYR A 49 2.65 -23.58 -1.08
C TYR A 49 2.47 -24.33 -2.39
N GLY A 50 2.43 -23.64 -3.53
CA GLY A 50 2.39 -24.25 -4.84
C GLY A 50 3.60 -25.15 -5.12
N THR A 51 4.79 -24.72 -4.71
CA THR A 51 6.02 -25.51 -4.79
C THR A 51 5.97 -26.74 -3.88
N GLN A 52 5.40 -26.64 -2.65
CA GLN A 52 5.22 -27.80 -1.78
C GLN A 52 4.29 -28.85 -2.42
N ALA A 53 3.21 -28.39 -3.06
CA ALA A 53 2.31 -29.28 -3.79
C ALA A 53 3.00 -29.91 -5.01
N ALA A 54 3.68 -29.13 -5.84
CA ALA A 54 4.38 -29.60 -7.03
C ALA A 54 5.49 -30.61 -6.71
N SER A 55 6.13 -30.45 -5.54
CA SER A 55 7.16 -31.42 -5.06
C SER A 55 6.59 -32.66 -4.37
N GLY A 56 5.27 -32.82 -4.29
CA GLY A 56 4.60 -33.95 -3.65
C GLY A 56 4.66 -33.95 -2.12
N LYS A 57 5.11 -32.87 -1.48
CA LYS A 57 5.16 -32.76 -0.02
C LYS A 57 3.78 -32.61 0.62
N MET A 58 2.81 -32.12 -0.14
CA MET A 58 1.41 -31.99 0.25
C MET A 58 0.50 -32.09 -0.98
N SER A 59 -0.80 -32.33 -0.78
CA SER A 59 -1.74 -32.28 -1.90
C SER A 59 -1.99 -30.83 -2.34
N THR A 60 -2.44 -30.64 -3.56
CA THR A 60 -2.79 -29.30 -4.07
C THR A 60 -3.86 -28.64 -3.20
N GLU A 61 -4.87 -29.39 -2.78
CA GLU A 61 -5.96 -28.90 -1.92
C GLU A 61 -5.44 -28.45 -0.55
N ALA A 62 -4.52 -29.25 0.04
CA ALA A 62 -3.91 -28.88 1.33
C ALA A 62 -3.04 -27.63 1.18
N ALA A 63 -2.30 -27.47 0.10
CA ALA A 63 -1.50 -26.30 -0.22
C ALA A 63 -2.38 -25.05 -0.40
N GLN A 64 -3.47 -25.16 -1.15
CA GLN A 64 -4.44 -24.10 -1.35
C GLN A 64 -5.09 -23.66 -0.03
N GLN A 65 -5.52 -24.60 0.80
CA GLN A 65 -6.10 -24.30 2.11
C GLN A 65 -5.10 -23.60 3.04
N ALA A 66 -3.85 -24.08 3.09
CA ALA A 66 -2.81 -23.47 3.90
C ALA A 66 -2.49 -22.03 3.42
N ALA A 67 -2.44 -21.80 2.11
CA ALA A 67 -2.23 -20.50 1.52
C ALA A 67 -3.39 -19.54 1.86
N ILE A 68 -4.64 -19.98 1.72
CA ILE A 68 -5.84 -19.21 2.08
C ILE A 68 -5.78 -18.83 3.56
N GLN A 69 -5.52 -19.76 4.45
CA GLN A 69 -5.45 -19.51 5.91
C GLN A 69 -4.36 -18.49 6.23
N THR A 70 -3.18 -18.63 5.62
CA THR A 70 -2.07 -17.72 5.83
C THR A 70 -2.43 -16.29 5.37
N ILE A 71 -2.91 -16.14 4.14
CA ILE A 71 -3.22 -14.82 3.56
C ILE A 71 -4.41 -14.17 4.29
N ALA A 72 -5.39 -14.94 4.74
CA ALA A 72 -6.56 -14.45 5.46
C ALA A 72 -6.21 -13.75 6.78
N THR A 73 -5.05 -14.07 7.39
CA THR A 73 -4.59 -13.44 8.64
C THR A 73 -3.81 -12.14 8.42
N LEU A 74 -3.32 -11.91 7.21
CA LEU A 74 -2.48 -10.75 6.93
C LEU A 74 -3.27 -9.45 7.01
N ARG A 75 -2.68 -8.46 7.67
CA ARG A 75 -3.19 -7.09 7.74
C ARG A 75 -2.05 -6.12 7.52
N PHE A 76 -2.37 -4.93 7.03
CA PHE A 76 -1.40 -3.86 6.84
C PHE A 76 -2.07 -2.48 6.99
N GLY A 77 -1.27 -1.45 7.26
CA GLY A 77 -1.76 -0.10 7.46
C GLY A 77 -2.86 -0.04 8.55
N HIS A 78 -3.98 0.62 8.24
CA HIS A 78 -5.14 0.74 9.11
C HIS A 78 -6.15 -0.39 8.83
N ASP A 79 -5.82 -1.63 9.23
CA ASP A 79 -6.66 -2.83 9.05
C ASP A 79 -7.00 -3.19 7.59
N ASN A 80 -6.17 -2.76 6.64
CA ASN A 80 -6.29 -3.22 5.27
C ASN A 80 -5.94 -4.71 5.18
N TYR A 81 -6.47 -5.38 4.17
CA TYR A 81 -6.47 -6.82 4.05
C TYR A 81 -6.26 -7.28 2.60
N PHE A 82 -5.97 -8.57 2.47
CA PHE A 82 -5.89 -9.25 1.18
C PHE A 82 -7.16 -10.06 0.94
N TRP A 83 -7.52 -10.28 -0.33
CA TRP A 83 -8.55 -11.21 -0.75
C TRP A 83 -8.07 -12.04 -1.94
N ILE A 84 -8.77 -13.13 -2.22
CA ILE A 84 -8.45 -14.01 -3.34
C ILE A 84 -9.72 -14.26 -4.14
N THR A 85 -9.64 -14.08 -5.46
CA THR A 85 -10.65 -14.49 -6.44
C THR A 85 -10.03 -15.39 -7.50
N ASP A 86 -10.86 -16.00 -8.35
CA ASP A 86 -10.39 -16.62 -9.59
C ASP A 86 -10.58 -15.69 -10.80
N LEU A 87 -10.19 -16.18 -11.99
CA LEU A 87 -10.35 -15.45 -13.24
C LEU A 87 -11.83 -15.32 -13.70
N GLN A 88 -12.76 -16.08 -13.14
CA GLN A 88 -14.21 -15.98 -13.36
C GLN A 88 -14.90 -15.12 -12.30
N PRO A 89 -14.27 -14.09 -11.76
CA PRO A 89 -14.53 -13.33 -10.52
C PRO A 89 -15.32 -14.07 -9.42
N ARG A 90 -15.01 -15.34 -9.15
CA ARG A 90 -15.57 -16.06 -8.00
C ARG A 90 -14.71 -15.79 -6.78
N MET A 91 -15.33 -15.42 -5.67
CA MET A 91 -14.59 -15.18 -4.42
C MET A 91 -14.09 -16.50 -3.82
N ILE A 92 -12.81 -16.62 -3.64
CA ILE A 92 -12.17 -17.74 -2.95
C ILE A 92 -12.02 -17.44 -1.47
N MET A 93 -11.57 -16.22 -1.11
CA MET A 93 -11.40 -15.80 0.27
C MET A 93 -11.56 -14.28 0.41
N HIS A 94 -12.36 -13.86 1.39
CA HIS A 94 -12.47 -12.47 1.81
C HIS A 94 -12.52 -12.38 3.34
N PRO A 95 -11.51 -11.84 4.02
CA PRO A 95 -11.36 -12.00 5.47
C PRO A 95 -12.36 -11.17 6.28
N THR A 96 -12.84 -10.05 5.75
CA THR A 96 -13.80 -9.16 6.44
C THR A 96 -15.24 -9.37 5.99
N ASN A 97 -15.46 -10.11 4.91
CA ASN A 97 -16.79 -10.48 4.42
C ASN A 97 -16.83 -11.94 3.93
N PRO A 98 -16.77 -12.92 4.83
CA PRO A 98 -16.75 -14.35 4.46
C PRO A 98 -18.02 -14.79 3.68
N SER A 99 -19.12 -14.03 3.77
CA SER A 99 -20.36 -14.35 3.05
C SER A 99 -20.23 -14.28 1.52
N LEU A 100 -19.15 -13.66 1.02
CA LEU A 100 -18.84 -13.60 -0.42
C LEU A 100 -18.19 -14.89 -0.92
N THR A 101 -17.58 -15.69 -0.05
CA THR A 101 -16.86 -16.90 -0.44
C THR A 101 -17.74 -17.84 -1.27
N GLY A 102 -17.23 -18.27 -2.41
CA GLY A 102 -17.91 -19.12 -3.39
C GLY A 102 -18.86 -18.39 -4.34
N LYS A 103 -19.16 -17.11 -4.11
CA LYS A 103 -20.09 -16.35 -4.97
C LYS A 103 -19.41 -15.88 -6.24
N ASP A 104 -20.17 -15.90 -7.33
CA ASP A 104 -19.85 -15.20 -8.57
C ASP A 104 -20.07 -13.69 -8.38
N LEU A 105 -19.02 -12.92 -8.56
CA LEU A 105 -19.01 -11.46 -8.39
C LEU A 105 -18.96 -10.73 -9.74
N SER A 106 -19.11 -11.43 -10.85
CA SER A 106 -19.02 -10.85 -12.20
C SER A 106 -20.01 -9.72 -12.44
N GLN A 107 -21.18 -9.78 -11.80
CA GLN A 107 -22.23 -8.75 -11.90
C GLN A 107 -22.21 -7.77 -10.72
N MET A 108 -21.35 -7.99 -9.72
CA MET A 108 -21.26 -7.09 -8.59
C MET A 108 -20.69 -5.74 -9.03
N ALA A 109 -21.46 -4.69 -8.77
CA ALA A 109 -21.09 -3.31 -9.08
C ALA A 109 -21.07 -2.47 -7.80
N ASP A 110 -20.26 -1.41 -7.80
CA ASP A 110 -20.33 -0.38 -6.78
C ASP A 110 -21.50 0.58 -7.01
N SER A 111 -21.66 1.59 -6.14
CA SER A 111 -22.76 2.56 -6.25
C SER A 111 -22.67 3.46 -7.49
N GLU A 112 -21.56 3.45 -8.21
CA GLU A 112 -21.39 4.15 -9.50
C GLU A 112 -21.62 3.21 -10.69
N GLY A 113 -22.00 1.95 -10.45
CA GLY A 113 -22.27 0.95 -11.48
C GLY A 113 -21.02 0.27 -12.04
N ARG A 114 -19.85 0.44 -11.43
CA ARG A 114 -18.59 -0.13 -11.88
C ARG A 114 -18.48 -1.59 -11.45
N ARG A 115 -18.34 -2.52 -12.40
CA ARG A 115 -18.12 -3.96 -12.15
C ARG A 115 -16.64 -4.25 -11.90
N PHE A 116 -16.14 -3.80 -10.77
CA PHE A 116 -14.72 -3.76 -10.46
C PHE A 116 -14.06 -5.15 -10.35
N PHE A 117 -14.76 -6.20 -9.91
CA PHE A 117 -14.21 -7.57 -9.92
C PHE A 117 -14.02 -8.10 -11.34
N SER A 118 -14.95 -7.79 -12.25
CA SER A 118 -14.80 -8.13 -13.67
C SER A 118 -13.66 -7.37 -14.32
N GLU A 119 -13.47 -6.09 -13.99
CA GLU A 119 -12.35 -5.27 -14.45
C GLU A 119 -11.02 -5.81 -13.94
N MET A 120 -10.93 -6.21 -12.65
CA MET A 120 -9.75 -6.84 -12.07
C MET A 120 -9.38 -8.14 -12.79
N ALA A 121 -10.36 -9.00 -13.03
CA ALA A 121 -10.14 -10.26 -13.73
C ALA A 121 -9.69 -10.04 -15.18
N GLU A 122 -10.22 -9.03 -15.87
CA GLU A 122 -9.82 -8.69 -17.23
C GLU A 122 -8.39 -8.16 -17.29
N GLN A 123 -8.00 -7.27 -16.37
CA GLN A 123 -6.62 -6.78 -16.28
C GLN A 123 -5.65 -7.93 -16.00
N CYS A 124 -5.99 -8.81 -15.06
CA CYS A 124 -5.18 -9.98 -14.75
C CYS A 124 -5.08 -10.96 -15.92
N ARG A 125 -6.15 -11.12 -16.70
CA ARG A 125 -6.17 -11.99 -17.89
C ARG A 125 -5.29 -11.43 -19.00
N SER A 126 -5.36 -10.11 -19.21
CA SER A 126 -4.64 -9.42 -20.30
C SER A 126 -3.17 -9.13 -19.97
N HIS A 127 -2.88 -8.71 -18.73
CA HIS A 127 -1.56 -8.22 -18.34
C HIS A 127 -0.91 -9.03 -17.21
N GLY A 128 -1.68 -9.92 -16.54
CA GLY A 128 -1.21 -10.66 -15.37
C GLY A 128 -1.42 -9.91 -14.05
N GLU A 129 -1.63 -8.62 -14.11
CA GLU A 129 -1.79 -7.74 -12.95
C GLU A 129 -2.51 -6.45 -13.34
N GLY A 130 -2.93 -5.66 -12.35
CA GLY A 130 -3.54 -4.37 -12.63
C GLY A 130 -3.97 -3.61 -11.40
N GLN A 131 -4.35 -2.35 -11.61
CA GLN A 131 -4.86 -1.47 -10.58
C GLN A 131 -6.28 -1.03 -10.91
N VAL A 132 -7.18 -1.09 -9.93
CA VAL A 132 -8.58 -0.69 -10.08
C VAL A 132 -8.99 0.24 -8.95
N ARG A 133 -9.77 1.29 -9.29
CA ARG A 133 -10.39 2.21 -8.35
C ARG A 133 -11.89 1.98 -8.33
N TYR A 134 -12.48 1.90 -7.13
CA TYR A 134 -13.90 1.61 -6.94
C TYR A 134 -14.34 2.05 -5.56
N LEU A 135 -15.65 1.98 -5.30
CA LEU A 135 -16.22 2.24 -3.99
C LEU A 135 -16.44 0.92 -3.25
N TRP A 136 -15.91 0.84 -2.02
CA TRP A 136 -16.03 -0.34 -1.17
C TRP A 136 -16.17 0.03 0.30
N PRO A 137 -17.06 -0.62 1.06
CA PRO A 137 -17.19 -0.35 2.49
C PRO A 137 -15.91 -0.66 3.26
N ARG A 138 -15.60 0.16 4.25
CA ARG A 138 -14.53 -0.16 5.21
C ARG A 138 -14.95 -1.31 6.11
N PRO A 139 -13.99 -2.08 6.66
CA PRO A 139 -14.29 -3.06 7.70
C PRO A 139 -15.10 -2.42 8.84
N GLY A 140 -16.23 -3.04 9.21
CA GLY A 140 -17.12 -2.52 10.26
C GLY A 140 -17.99 -1.32 9.87
N SER A 141 -18.06 -0.96 8.60
CA SER A 141 -18.92 0.11 8.08
C SER A 141 -19.64 -0.35 6.81
N ASP A 142 -20.91 0.09 6.66
CA ASP A 142 -21.67 -0.14 5.43
C ASP A 142 -21.56 1.03 4.43
N ARG A 143 -20.84 2.09 4.81
CA ARG A 143 -20.68 3.26 3.93
C ARG A 143 -19.60 3.01 2.89
N PRO A 144 -19.92 3.13 1.59
CA PRO A 144 -18.93 3.05 0.53
C PRO A 144 -17.88 4.15 0.68
N ALA A 145 -16.61 3.79 0.52
CA ALA A 145 -15.48 4.71 0.53
C ALA A 145 -14.58 4.43 -0.70
N PRO A 146 -13.99 5.47 -1.31
CA PRO A 146 -13.09 5.28 -2.43
C PRO A 146 -11.88 4.42 -2.04
N LYS A 147 -11.67 3.35 -2.80
CA LYS A 147 -10.60 2.37 -2.60
C LYS A 147 -9.76 2.23 -3.87
N ILE A 148 -8.46 2.16 -3.72
CA ILE A 148 -7.52 1.80 -4.78
C ILE A 148 -6.97 0.44 -4.43
N SER A 149 -7.06 -0.50 -5.37
CA SER A 149 -6.57 -1.86 -5.19
C SER A 149 -5.63 -2.26 -6.32
N TYR A 150 -4.63 -3.04 -5.96
CA TYR A 150 -3.78 -3.75 -6.90
C TYR A 150 -4.10 -5.22 -6.85
N VAL A 151 -4.07 -5.88 -8.01
CA VAL A 151 -4.37 -7.31 -8.18
C VAL A 151 -3.31 -7.97 -9.03
N ARG A 152 -2.98 -9.23 -8.72
CA ARG A 152 -2.01 -10.02 -9.48
C ARG A 152 -2.44 -11.47 -9.60
N LEU A 153 -2.25 -12.03 -10.79
CA LEU A 153 -2.58 -13.40 -11.13
C LEU A 153 -1.47 -14.35 -10.70
N TYR A 154 -1.80 -15.33 -9.87
CA TYR A 154 -1.01 -16.54 -9.65
C TYR A 154 -1.44 -17.62 -10.65
N ARG A 155 -0.66 -17.79 -11.71
CA ARG A 155 -1.04 -18.58 -12.89
C ARG A 155 -1.25 -20.06 -12.57
N ASN A 156 -0.45 -20.66 -11.66
CA ASN A 156 -0.50 -22.09 -11.37
C ASN A 156 -1.86 -22.55 -10.84
N TRP A 157 -2.59 -21.69 -10.13
CA TRP A 157 -3.93 -22.00 -9.61
C TRP A 157 -5.04 -21.18 -10.27
N GLY A 158 -4.71 -20.27 -11.17
CA GLY A 158 -5.68 -19.34 -11.77
C GLY A 158 -6.28 -18.37 -10.75
N TRP A 159 -5.54 -18.08 -9.65
CA TRP A 159 -6.01 -17.23 -8.57
C TRP A 159 -5.48 -15.80 -8.71
N ILE A 160 -6.32 -14.86 -8.38
CA ILE A 160 -6.01 -13.44 -8.33
C ILE A 160 -5.93 -13.03 -6.86
N VAL A 161 -4.77 -12.57 -6.42
CA VAL A 161 -4.61 -11.95 -5.10
C VAL A 161 -4.76 -10.45 -5.26
N GLY A 162 -5.56 -9.84 -4.39
CA GLY A 162 -5.76 -8.41 -4.34
C GLY A 162 -5.54 -7.83 -2.95
N ALA A 163 -5.07 -6.60 -2.91
CA ALA A 163 -5.01 -5.75 -1.73
C ALA A 163 -5.32 -4.31 -2.11
N GLY A 164 -5.73 -3.48 -1.15
CA GLY A 164 -6.04 -2.09 -1.46
C GLY A 164 -6.08 -1.19 -0.24
N VAL A 165 -5.94 0.11 -0.49
CA VAL A 165 -6.02 1.19 0.51
C VAL A 165 -7.19 2.11 0.20
N TYR A 166 -7.72 2.75 1.23
CA TYR A 166 -8.75 3.76 1.07
C TYR A 166 -8.11 5.12 0.81
N VAL A 167 -8.71 5.87 -0.11
CA VAL A 167 -8.20 7.18 -0.55
C VAL A 167 -8.09 8.17 0.62
N ASP A 168 -9.06 8.14 1.54
CA ASP A 168 -9.06 9.00 2.71
C ASP A 168 -7.86 8.77 3.64
N ASP A 169 -7.33 7.53 3.69
CA ASP A 169 -6.13 7.21 4.49
C ASP A 169 -4.88 7.85 3.89
N ILE A 170 -4.82 7.93 2.56
CA ILE A 170 -3.74 8.62 1.84
C ILE A 170 -3.81 10.12 2.11
N GLU A 171 -5.00 10.71 2.02
CA GLU A 171 -5.21 12.14 2.24
C GLU A 171 -5.04 12.54 3.71
N GLY A 172 -5.49 11.69 4.65
CA GLY A 172 -5.29 11.88 6.08
C GLY A 172 -3.82 11.88 6.48
N GLY A 173 -3.01 10.99 5.89
CA GLY A 173 -1.56 10.98 6.08
C GLY A 173 -0.87 12.27 5.62
N LEU A 174 -1.36 12.89 4.55
CA LEU A 174 -0.87 14.21 4.09
C LEU A 174 -1.24 15.36 5.03
N ALA A 175 -2.40 15.28 5.70
CA ALA A 175 -2.88 16.32 6.62
C ALA A 175 -2.13 16.30 7.97
N THR A 176 -1.53 15.18 8.35
CA THR A 176 -0.76 15.00 9.59
C THR A 176 0.72 15.37 9.48
N LEU A 177 1.19 15.82 8.31
CA LEU A 177 2.50 16.47 8.24
C LEU A 177 2.49 17.66 9.22
N PRO A 178 3.44 17.77 10.16
CA PRO A 178 3.41 18.82 11.17
C PRO A 178 3.39 20.15 10.45
N ARG A 179 2.27 20.85 10.57
CA ARG A 179 2.22 22.29 10.28
C ARG A 179 3.28 22.88 11.16
N GLY A 180 4.42 23.26 10.55
CA GLY A 180 5.57 23.79 11.26
C GLY A 180 5.09 24.73 12.35
N SER A 181 5.33 24.34 13.60
CA SER A 181 5.15 25.18 14.75
C SER A 181 5.92 26.46 14.46
N ARG A 182 5.20 27.54 14.10
CA ARG A 182 5.77 28.88 14.12
C ARG A 182 6.01 29.26 15.57
N ARG A 183 7.04 28.68 16.16
CA ARG A 183 7.76 29.35 17.22
C ARG A 183 8.92 30.07 16.53
N THR A 184 8.72 31.34 16.33
CA THR A 184 9.77 32.34 16.11
C THR A 184 10.64 32.39 17.35
N ASP A 185 11.55 31.44 17.48
CA ASP A 185 12.75 31.64 18.31
C ASP A 185 13.90 32.08 17.38
N CYS A 186 13.88 33.38 17.12
CA CYS A 186 14.95 34.12 16.51
C CYS A 186 16.07 34.29 17.57
N GLY A 187 16.78 33.21 17.91
CA GLY A 187 17.74 33.28 19.02
C GLY A 187 18.77 32.17 19.14
N SER A 188 19.10 31.40 18.08
CA SER A 188 20.25 30.50 18.19
C SER A 188 20.86 30.10 16.83
N LEU A 189 21.19 31.11 16.02
CA LEU A 189 21.96 30.88 14.77
C LEU A 189 23.48 30.95 14.99
N PHE A 190 23.97 30.80 16.24
CA PHE A 190 25.41 30.93 16.57
C PHE A 190 25.98 29.83 17.45
N ALA A 191 25.42 28.61 17.45
CA ALA A 191 25.97 27.51 18.28
C ALA A 191 26.28 26.23 17.49
N PHE A 192 26.73 26.34 16.25
CA PHE A 192 27.08 25.14 15.43
C PHE A 192 28.54 25.17 14.94
N ARG A 193 29.44 25.86 15.66
CA ARG A 193 30.85 25.99 15.21
C ARG A 193 31.88 25.24 16.05
N ASP A 194 31.53 24.68 17.21
CA ASP A 194 32.52 24.10 18.13
C ASP A 194 32.37 22.60 18.48
N SER A 195 31.50 21.85 17.80
CA SER A 195 31.31 20.42 18.10
C SER A 195 31.94 19.43 17.11
N VAL A 196 32.73 19.88 16.15
CA VAL A 196 33.37 19.00 15.14
C VAL A 196 34.84 18.67 15.49
N LEU A 197 35.41 19.22 16.60
CA LEU A 197 36.83 19.04 16.92
C LEU A 197 37.16 18.09 18.09
N LEU A 198 36.19 17.33 18.63
CA LEU A 198 36.44 16.43 19.78
C LEU A 198 36.12 14.94 19.55
N CYS A 199 35.97 14.49 18.30
CA CYS A 199 35.76 13.06 18.01
C CYS A 199 36.93 12.41 17.24
N GLY A 200 38.13 12.83 17.49
CA GLY A 200 39.35 12.35 16.82
C GLY A 200 40.51 12.01 17.75
N ASN A 201 40.31 11.31 18.89
CA ASN A 201 41.41 10.68 19.62
C ASN A 201 40.91 9.76 20.75
N ALA A 202 40.39 8.57 20.41
CA ALA A 202 40.19 7.50 21.38
C ALA A 202 40.21 6.12 20.71
N HIS A 203 41.21 5.83 19.89
CA HIS A 203 41.54 4.46 19.49
C HIS A 203 43.07 4.29 19.44
N ARG A 204 43.69 4.34 20.62
CA ARG A 204 45.02 3.72 20.85
C ARG A 204 45.20 3.49 22.34
N ALA A 205 45.29 2.25 22.68
CA ALA A 205 45.76 1.60 23.92
C ALA A 205 44.64 0.77 24.58
N ALA A 206 44.70 -0.51 24.48
CA ALA A 206 45.39 -1.46 25.27
C ALA A 206 45.01 -2.89 24.87
N ASN A 207 45.91 -3.58 24.21
CA ASN A 207 46.08 -5.00 24.40
C ASN A 207 47.24 -5.19 25.35
N PRO A 208 47.15 -5.95 26.43
CA PRO A 208 48.10 -7.00 26.62
C PRO A 208 47.51 -8.29 27.24
N ASN A 209 47.82 -9.38 26.56
CA ASN A 209 48.38 -10.63 27.11
C ASN A 209 47.69 -11.45 28.18
N HIS A 210 47.57 -12.70 27.87
CA HIS A 210 48.26 -13.88 28.41
C HIS A 210 47.42 -14.91 29.21
N HIS A 211 47.58 -16.13 28.73
CA HIS A 211 47.75 -17.42 29.44
C HIS A 211 46.58 -18.01 30.24
N ARG A 212 46.02 -19.05 29.82
CA ARG A 212 46.32 -20.51 29.91
C ARG A 212 45.22 -21.31 29.27
#